data_fb10aa5ac3d13a9f37ad5f38265d578a
#
_entry.id   fb10aa5ac3d13a9f37ad5f38265d578a
#
_cell.length_a   1.000
_cell.length_b   1.000
_cell.length_c   1.000
_cell.angle_alpha   90.00
_cell.angle_beta   90.00
_cell.angle_gamma   90.00
#
_symmetry.space_group_name_H-M   'P 1'
#
loop_
_entity.id
_entity.type
_entity.pdbx_description
1 polymer ?
#
loop_
_entity_poly.entity_id
_entity_poly.type
_entity_poly.pdbx_seq_one_letter_code
_entity_poly.pdbx_strand_id
1 'polypeptide(L)'
;MTRLTGLLFLLSAPLFAQHEGMQMPAHPDLARDLLMQQVSGTSANPIAVPMEMQMTTWEKWNLMWHGTAFLNQVVENDGGGQKLFATNWIMGMADRPLGGGHLLLRSMFSLEPLTIGKKGYPELFQSGEGLINRQHAHDLFMELAAEFAVDIGHRTVGYVYAAPVGAPALGPVAFPHRASAAEIPQAPLGHHLQDSTHIAASVFTIGVKQDEFGVAISGFHGREPDNNNRWDIDKGSLDSWSIRGTWDPSPNWSGQISTGHLNDPEANEPGDIQRTTASVSYFKDDLAASVIWGWNHKSTSDTNGFLAETAYRFNASNYLTGRLEILKKEEFANTIKALTAGYTKDLYRSRDLLGGVGGNVTAYRSDDHRPLSFYAFVRLRTAGGGM
;
A
#
# COMPACT_ATOMS: atom_id res chain seq x y z
N MET A 1 -32.66 5.61 -28.32
CA MET A 1 -31.52 6.32 -28.94
C MET A 1 -31.36 7.64 -28.21
N THR A 2 -30.53 7.70 -27.18
CA THR A 2 -30.20 8.96 -26.51
C THR A 2 -28.70 8.86 -26.17
N ARG A 3 -27.97 9.80 -26.69
CA ARG A 3 -26.51 9.85 -26.70
C ARG A 3 -25.97 10.13 -25.30
N LEU A 4 -25.11 9.27 -24.80
CA LEU A 4 -24.21 9.54 -23.67
C LEU A 4 -22.84 9.94 -24.24
N THR A 5 -22.69 11.21 -24.57
CA THR A 5 -21.42 11.85 -24.93
C THR A 5 -21.26 13.05 -24.01
N GLY A 6 -20.26 13.03 -23.17
CA GLY A 6 -19.84 14.24 -22.47
C GLY A 6 -19.54 14.07 -20.99
N LEU A 7 -18.36 13.50 -20.64
CA LEU A 7 -17.64 13.88 -19.43
C LEU A 7 -16.17 13.39 -19.51
N LEU A 8 -15.41 13.99 -20.39
CA LEU A 8 -13.95 13.83 -20.44
C LEU A 8 -13.31 15.10 -21.04
N PHE A 9 -13.49 16.23 -20.39
CA PHE A 9 -12.71 17.44 -20.65
C PHE A 9 -12.80 18.35 -19.43
N LEU A 10 -11.72 18.36 -18.66
CA LEU A 10 -11.26 19.51 -17.85
C LEU A 10 -10.03 19.07 -17.07
N LEU A 11 -8.87 19.34 -17.63
CA LEU A 11 -7.60 19.61 -16.94
C LEU A 11 -6.47 19.70 -17.97
N SER A 12 -6.55 20.70 -18.84
CA SER A 12 -5.40 21.16 -19.62
C SER A 12 -5.18 22.63 -19.33
N ALA A 13 -4.51 22.93 -18.23
CA ALA A 13 -3.83 24.21 -18.06
C ALA A 13 -2.33 23.95 -18.26
N PRO A 14 -1.65 24.64 -19.18
CA PRO A 14 -0.20 24.54 -19.29
C PRO A 14 0.43 25.34 -18.14
N LEU A 15 0.85 24.67 -17.08
CA LEU A 15 1.73 25.22 -16.07
C LEU A 15 3.16 25.16 -16.59
N PHE A 16 3.68 26.31 -17.03
CA PHE A 16 5.11 26.50 -17.26
C PHE A 16 5.82 26.47 -15.89
N ALA A 17 6.41 25.35 -15.54
CA ALA A 17 7.35 25.26 -14.44
C ALA A 17 8.74 25.66 -14.96
N GLN A 18 9.24 26.81 -14.55
CA GLN A 18 10.66 27.15 -14.67
C GLN A 18 11.40 26.33 -13.59
N HIS A 19 12.27 25.40 -14.04
CA HIS A 19 13.22 24.73 -13.18
C HIS A 19 14.40 25.65 -12.90
N GLU A 20 14.39 26.34 -11.77
CA GLU A 20 15.64 26.80 -11.15
C GLU A 20 16.23 25.62 -10.39
N GLY A 21 17.53 25.34 -10.67
CA GLY A 21 18.24 24.22 -10.06
C GLY A 21 18.19 24.28 -8.54
N MET A 22 17.69 23.23 -7.93
CA MET A 22 17.65 23.08 -6.47
C MET A 22 19.09 22.94 -5.97
N GLN A 23 19.63 23.98 -5.33
CA GLN A 23 20.87 23.87 -4.55
C GLN A 23 20.56 22.96 -3.35
N MET A 24 21.28 21.85 -3.25
CA MET A 24 21.22 20.99 -2.06
C MET A 24 21.54 21.87 -0.83
N PRO A 25 20.70 21.85 0.21
CA PRO A 25 20.99 22.58 1.44
C PRO A 25 22.29 22.07 2.07
N ALA A 26 23.04 22.97 2.69
CA ALA A 26 24.35 22.65 3.30
C ALA A 26 24.26 21.64 4.47
N HIS A 27 23.08 21.35 4.97
CA HIS A 27 22.77 20.30 5.95
C HIS A 27 21.59 19.47 5.45
N PRO A 28 21.62 18.11 5.62
CA PRO A 28 20.51 17.26 5.28
C PRO A 28 19.29 17.66 6.13
N ASP A 29 18.15 17.86 5.49
CA ASP A 29 16.86 18.10 6.14
C ASP A 29 16.23 16.75 6.50
N LEU A 30 16.68 16.17 7.61
CA LEU A 30 16.33 14.81 8.03
C LEU A 30 14.82 14.69 8.27
N ALA A 31 14.17 15.74 8.78
CA ALA A 31 12.73 15.75 9.01
C ALA A 31 11.97 15.63 7.70
N ARG A 32 12.32 16.43 6.68
CA ARG A 32 11.72 16.35 5.36
C ARG A 32 12.00 15.02 4.67
N ASP A 33 13.25 14.56 4.73
CA ASP A 33 13.68 13.30 4.13
C ASP A 33 12.89 12.13 4.70
N LEU A 34 12.66 12.10 6.03
CA LEU A 34 11.81 11.09 6.66
C LEU A 34 10.38 11.11 6.11
N LEU A 35 9.73 12.30 6.08
CA LEU A 35 8.36 12.44 5.59
C LEU A 35 8.23 12.00 4.12
N MET A 36 9.24 12.26 3.30
CA MET A 36 9.22 11.88 1.88
C MET A 36 9.46 10.38 1.64
N GLN A 37 10.04 9.66 2.58
CA GLN A 37 10.25 8.20 2.48
C GLN A 37 9.00 7.39 2.84
N GLN A 38 8.10 7.96 3.63
CA GLN A 38 6.89 7.29 4.10
C GLN A 38 5.84 7.28 2.99
N VAL A 39 5.32 6.09 2.68
CA VAL A 39 4.41 5.87 1.54
C VAL A 39 3.05 5.28 1.95
N SER A 40 2.91 4.78 3.19
CA SER A 40 1.66 4.25 3.74
C SER A 40 1.66 4.50 5.26
N GLY A 41 0.89 5.49 5.73
CA GLY A 41 1.05 5.99 7.08
C GLY A 41 2.51 6.35 7.34
N THR A 42 3.10 5.80 8.39
CA THR A 42 4.52 5.99 8.74
C THR A 42 5.44 4.87 8.26
N SER A 43 4.96 3.99 7.33
CA SER A 43 5.79 2.91 6.74
C SER A 43 6.53 3.40 5.51
N ALA A 44 7.78 2.94 5.32
CA ALA A 44 8.66 3.39 4.26
C ALA A 44 9.20 2.22 3.41
N ASN A 45 9.30 2.45 2.10
CA ASN A 45 10.11 1.62 1.21
C ASN A 45 11.62 1.91 1.43
N PRO A 46 12.54 1.07 0.93
CA PRO A 46 13.95 1.44 0.83
C PRO A 46 14.13 2.81 0.15
N ILE A 47 15.05 3.64 0.66
CA ILE A 47 15.31 5.01 0.16
C ILE A 47 15.62 5.03 -1.34
N ALA A 48 16.26 3.99 -1.85
CA ALA A 48 16.63 3.86 -3.26
C ALA A 48 15.45 3.61 -4.21
N VAL A 49 14.23 3.34 -3.69
CA VAL A 49 13.03 3.19 -4.54
C VAL A 49 12.69 4.55 -5.15
N PRO A 50 12.63 4.65 -6.50
CA PRO A 50 12.25 5.89 -7.16
C PRO A 50 10.81 6.30 -6.79
N MET A 51 10.62 7.56 -6.46
CA MET A 51 9.29 8.13 -6.27
C MET A 51 8.75 8.61 -7.62
N GLU A 52 7.89 7.81 -8.23
CA GLU A 52 7.22 8.14 -9.50
C GLU A 52 6.03 9.05 -9.22
N MET A 53 6.28 10.35 -8.99
CA MET A 53 5.25 11.34 -8.68
C MET A 53 5.42 12.60 -9.53
N GLN A 54 4.32 13.33 -9.70
CA GLN A 54 4.32 14.67 -10.24
C GLN A 54 4.49 15.67 -9.10
N MET A 55 5.26 16.73 -9.35
CA MET A 55 5.55 17.76 -8.34
C MET A 55 5.33 19.14 -8.92
N THR A 56 4.79 20.04 -8.08
CA THR A 56 4.71 21.47 -8.35
C THR A 56 4.84 22.24 -7.04
N THR A 57 5.09 23.53 -7.13
CA THR A 57 5.17 24.42 -5.98
C THR A 57 4.06 25.45 -6.03
N TRP A 58 3.48 25.76 -4.87
CA TRP A 58 2.53 26.84 -4.69
C TRP A 58 2.84 27.58 -3.39
N GLU A 59 3.31 28.82 -3.52
CA GLU A 59 3.84 29.62 -2.42
C GLU A 59 4.94 28.85 -1.64
N LYS A 60 4.64 28.47 -0.39
CA LYS A 60 5.56 27.71 0.49
C LYS A 60 5.28 26.21 0.50
N TRP A 61 4.34 25.73 -0.32
CA TRP A 61 3.94 24.35 -0.40
C TRP A 61 4.61 23.64 -1.58
N ASN A 62 5.16 22.47 -1.33
CA ASN A 62 5.48 21.50 -2.37
C ASN A 62 4.28 20.58 -2.51
N LEU A 63 3.63 20.60 -3.66
CA LEU A 63 2.48 19.76 -3.97
C LEU A 63 2.94 18.58 -4.80
N MET A 64 2.51 17.39 -4.42
CA MET A 64 2.90 16.15 -5.06
C MET A 64 1.67 15.28 -5.27
N TRP A 65 1.63 14.52 -6.37
CA TRP A 65 0.58 13.52 -6.58
C TRP A 65 1.11 12.34 -7.38
N HIS A 66 0.58 11.18 -7.04
CA HIS A 66 0.84 9.95 -7.77
C HIS A 66 -0.35 9.00 -7.65
N GLY A 67 -0.39 7.99 -8.52
CA GLY A 67 -1.47 7.03 -8.49
C GLY A 67 -1.27 5.92 -9.50
N THR A 68 -2.04 4.85 -9.31
CA THR A 68 -2.04 3.68 -10.18
C THR A 68 -3.47 3.19 -10.36
N ALA A 69 -3.78 2.76 -11.58
CA ALA A 69 -5.02 2.08 -11.90
C ALA A 69 -4.76 0.86 -12.78
N PHE A 70 -5.44 -0.24 -12.48
CA PHE A 70 -5.44 -1.45 -13.29
C PHE A 70 -6.88 -1.77 -13.71
N LEU A 71 -7.11 -1.92 -15.00
CA LEU A 71 -8.32 -2.55 -15.50
C LEU A 71 -8.04 -4.03 -15.70
N ASN A 72 -8.65 -4.86 -14.88
CA ASN A 72 -8.35 -6.27 -14.72
C ASN A 72 -9.45 -7.15 -15.29
N GLN A 73 -9.08 -8.19 -16.05
CA GLN A 73 -9.91 -9.36 -16.31
C GLN A 73 -9.29 -10.54 -15.55
N VAL A 74 -10.02 -11.06 -14.55
CA VAL A 74 -9.66 -12.30 -13.86
C VAL A 74 -10.50 -13.45 -14.41
N VAL A 75 -9.87 -14.62 -14.52
CA VAL A 75 -10.53 -15.90 -14.79
C VAL A 75 -9.89 -16.94 -13.86
N GLU A 76 -10.71 -17.57 -13.05
CA GLU A 76 -10.30 -18.66 -12.16
C GLU A 76 -10.91 -19.97 -12.64
N ASN A 77 -10.12 -21.01 -12.70
CA ASN A 77 -10.65 -22.34 -12.90
C ASN A 77 -11.26 -22.90 -11.59
N ASP A 78 -11.79 -24.11 -11.62
CA ASP A 78 -12.33 -24.78 -10.44
C ASP A 78 -13.48 -24.04 -9.71
N GLY A 79 -14.29 -23.29 -10.48
CA GLY A 79 -15.48 -22.63 -9.95
C GLY A 79 -15.24 -21.26 -9.29
N GLY A 80 -14.01 -20.74 -9.29
CA GLY A 80 -13.67 -19.43 -8.70
C GLY A 80 -14.36 -18.25 -9.38
N GLY A 81 -14.62 -18.37 -10.69
CA GLY A 81 -15.38 -17.37 -11.43
C GLY A 81 -14.55 -16.47 -12.33
N GLN A 82 -15.20 -15.44 -12.87
CA GLN A 82 -14.57 -14.43 -13.71
C GLN A 82 -15.15 -13.05 -13.44
N LYS A 83 -14.36 -12.00 -13.63
CA LYS A 83 -14.81 -10.62 -13.47
C LYS A 83 -13.90 -9.65 -14.21
N LEU A 84 -14.53 -8.64 -14.84
CA LEU A 84 -13.86 -7.41 -15.28
C LEU A 84 -14.08 -6.35 -14.19
N PHE A 85 -12.99 -5.74 -13.69
CA PHE A 85 -13.03 -4.73 -12.63
C PHE A 85 -11.80 -3.85 -12.68
N ALA A 86 -11.78 -2.76 -11.93
CA ALA A 86 -10.60 -1.94 -11.79
C ALA A 86 -10.18 -1.82 -10.32
N THR A 87 -8.89 -2.03 -10.05
CA THR A 87 -8.23 -1.62 -8.82
C THR A 87 -7.53 -0.29 -9.06
N ASN A 88 -7.59 0.63 -8.11
CA ASN A 88 -7.01 1.95 -8.31
C ASN A 88 -6.83 2.71 -7.00
N TRP A 89 -5.89 3.63 -7.02
CA TRP A 89 -5.73 4.65 -5.99
C TRP A 89 -5.04 5.90 -6.56
N ILE A 90 -5.30 7.04 -5.94
CA ILE A 90 -4.60 8.29 -6.18
C ILE A 90 -4.26 8.94 -4.84
N MET A 91 -3.04 9.40 -4.69
CA MET A 91 -2.56 10.11 -3.50
C MET A 91 -2.11 11.53 -3.88
N GLY A 92 -2.56 12.50 -3.08
CA GLY A 92 -2.08 13.87 -3.09
C GLY A 92 -1.36 14.19 -1.80
N MET A 93 -0.24 14.91 -1.90
CA MET A 93 0.58 15.33 -0.76
C MET A 93 0.91 16.81 -0.86
N ALA A 94 1.02 17.46 0.29
CA ALA A 94 1.45 18.85 0.41
C ALA A 94 2.44 18.98 1.58
N ASP A 95 3.69 19.33 1.28
CA ASP A 95 4.77 19.51 2.24
C ASP A 95 5.15 20.98 2.36
N ARG A 96 5.47 21.44 3.57
CA ARG A 96 6.04 22.76 3.82
C ARG A 96 6.85 22.81 5.11
N PRO A 97 7.86 23.69 5.17
CA PRO A 97 8.50 24.05 6.43
C PRO A 97 7.50 24.71 7.41
N LEU A 98 7.54 24.30 8.68
CA LEU A 98 6.71 24.87 9.74
C LEU A 98 7.44 24.77 11.10
N GLY A 99 7.64 25.91 11.80
CA GLY A 99 8.09 25.93 13.19
C GLY A 99 9.40 25.21 13.48
N GLY A 100 10.35 25.20 12.55
CA GLY A 100 11.64 24.49 12.68
C GLY A 100 11.62 23.02 12.29
N GLY A 101 10.49 22.52 11.78
CA GLY A 101 10.32 21.20 11.21
C GLY A 101 9.55 21.27 9.89
N HIS A 102 8.95 20.16 9.48
CA HIS A 102 8.13 20.03 8.28
C HIS A 102 6.74 19.51 8.61
N LEU A 103 5.73 20.09 7.96
CA LEU A 103 4.35 19.62 7.96
C LEU A 103 4.07 18.97 6.61
N LEU A 104 3.62 17.72 6.62
CA LEU A 104 3.09 16.98 5.48
C LEU A 104 1.58 16.78 5.67
N LEU A 105 0.79 17.16 4.68
CA LEU A 105 -0.60 16.75 4.54
C LEU A 105 -0.69 15.70 3.46
N ARG A 106 -1.46 14.64 3.69
CA ARG A 106 -1.61 13.53 2.75
C ARG A 106 -3.07 13.11 2.63
N SER A 107 -3.50 12.84 1.40
CA SER A 107 -4.82 12.32 1.11
C SER A 107 -4.73 11.24 0.04
N MET A 108 -5.38 10.11 0.26
CA MET A 108 -5.43 9.00 -0.67
C MET A 108 -6.87 8.53 -0.87
N PHE A 109 -7.23 8.30 -2.12
CA PHE A 109 -8.58 7.91 -2.52
C PHE A 109 -8.55 6.71 -3.45
N SER A 110 -9.63 5.90 -3.40
CA SER A 110 -9.87 4.81 -4.34
C SER A 110 -11.30 4.87 -4.90
N LEU A 111 -11.46 4.55 -6.17
CA LEU A 111 -12.76 4.39 -6.83
C LEU A 111 -13.15 2.90 -6.96
N GLU A 112 -12.54 2.01 -6.22
CA GLU A 112 -12.88 0.59 -6.19
C GLU A 112 -14.33 0.31 -5.76
N PRO A 113 -14.96 1.10 -4.88
CA PRO A 113 -16.39 0.94 -4.60
C PRO A 113 -17.30 0.95 -5.84
N LEU A 114 -16.93 1.71 -6.90
CA LEU A 114 -17.65 1.77 -8.18
C LEU A 114 -17.42 0.55 -9.05
N THR A 115 -16.22 -0.01 -9.04
CA THR A 115 -15.76 -1.01 -10.02
C THR A 115 -15.82 -2.43 -9.48
N ILE A 116 -15.54 -2.60 -8.19
CA ILE A 116 -15.53 -3.89 -7.50
C ILE A 116 -16.87 -4.16 -6.82
N GLY A 117 -17.41 -3.17 -6.09
CA GLY A 117 -18.67 -3.28 -5.37
C GLY A 117 -18.61 -4.24 -4.17
N LYS A 118 -19.75 -4.40 -3.47
CA LYS A 118 -19.87 -5.14 -2.20
C LYS A 118 -19.51 -6.63 -2.27
N LYS A 119 -19.58 -7.25 -3.46
CA LYS A 119 -19.30 -8.68 -3.65
C LYS A 119 -17.81 -8.99 -3.84
N GLY A 120 -16.95 -7.99 -3.85
CA GLY A 120 -15.53 -8.19 -4.13
C GLY A 120 -15.24 -8.68 -5.56
N TYR A 121 -14.00 -9.03 -5.81
CA TYR A 121 -13.57 -9.72 -7.03
C TYR A 121 -13.09 -11.14 -6.70
N PRO A 122 -13.17 -12.09 -7.65
CA PRO A 122 -12.68 -13.45 -7.44
C PRO A 122 -11.19 -13.45 -7.10
N GLU A 123 -10.85 -14.12 -6.01
CA GLU A 123 -9.49 -14.39 -5.56
C GLU A 123 -9.51 -15.67 -4.73
N LEU A 124 -9.09 -16.77 -5.31
CA LEU A 124 -9.09 -18.08 -4.65
C LEU A 124 -8.28 -18.06 -3.37
N PHE A 125 -8.84 -18.62 -2.31
CA PHE A 125 -8.25 -18.66 -0.96
C PHE A 125 -8.08 -17.29 -0.28
N GLN A 126 -8.61 -16.22 -0.85
CA GLN A 126 -8.71 -14.95 -0.13
C GLN A 126 -9.92 -14.95 0.79
N SER A 127 -9.75 -14.34 1.96
CA SER A 127 -10.82 -14.17 2.97
C SER A 127 -10.61 -12.85 3.71
N GLY A 128 -11.67 -12.33 4.27
CA GLY A 128 -11.73 -11.11 5.06
C GLY A 128 -13.06 -10.39 4.86
N GLU A 129 -13.48 -9.61 5.85
CA GLU A 129 -14.75 -8.87 5.87
C GLU A 129 -15.96 -9.73 5.49
N GLY A 130 -15.98 -11.02 5.87
CA GLY A 130 -17.05 -11.97 5.58
C GLY A 130 -17.11 -12.50 4.15
N LEU A 131 -16.12 -12.22 3.32
CA LEU A 131 -15.99 -12.77 1.98
C LEU A 131 -15.05 -13.99 1.99
N ILE A 132 -15.37 -15.01 1.21
CA ILE A 132 -14.56 -16.21 1.01
C ILE A 132 -14.30 -16.39 -0.49
N ASN A 133 -13.06 -16.71 -0.86
CA ASN A 133 -12.57 -16.77 -2.24
C ASN A 133 -12.81 -15.46 -3.02
N ARG A 134 -12.75 -14.36 -2.31
CA ARG A 134 -12.93 -13.00 -2.85
C ARG A 134 -12.14 -11.98 -2.06
N GLN A 135 -11.61 -10.99 -2.76
CA GLN A 135 -11.05 -9.79 -2.17
C GLN A 135 -12.11 -8.66 -2.23
N HIS A 136 -12.28 -7.97 -1.13
CA HIS A 136 -13.13 -6.78 -1.04
C HIS A 136 -12.52 -5.57 -1.74
N ALA A 137 -13.32 -4.53 -1.98
CA ALA A 137 -12.85 -3.23 -2.45
C ALA A 137 -12.21 -2.43 -1.32
N HIS A 138 -11.24 -1.58 -1.61
CA HIS A 138 -10.86 -0.50 -0.69
C HIS A 138 -11.98 0.54 -0.60
N ASP A 139 -12.02 1.28 0.50
CA ASP A 139 -12.92 2.40 0.68
C ASP A 139 -12.49 3.61 -0.15
N LEU A 140 -13.43 4.55 -0.41
CA LEU A 140 -13.11 5.80 -1.10
C LEU A 140 -11.97 6.55 -0.42
N PHE A 141 -12.04 6.67 0.90
CA PHE A 141 -11.01 7.34 1.69
C PHE A 141 -10.04 6.30 2.25
N MET A 142 -8.87 6.18 1.64
CA MET A 142 -7.82 5.26 2.12
C MET A 142 -6.89 5.94 3.12
N GLU A 143 -6.65 7.25 2.99
CA GLU A 143 -5.88 8.03 3.94
C GLU A 143 -6.28 9.50 3.88
N LEU A 144 -6.45 10.12 5.05
CA LEU A 144 -6.46 11.57 5.25
C LEU A 144 -5.60 11.85 6.48
N ALA A 145 -4.44 12.48 6.30
CA ALA A 145 -3.45 12.58 7.37
C ALA A 145 -2.75 13.95 7.41
N ALA A 146 -2.35 14.31 8.61
CA ALA A 146 -1.35 15.35 8.85
C ALA A 146 -0.19 14.73 9.64
N GLU A 147 1.03 15.01 9.20
CA GLU A 147 2.24 14.55 9.86
C GLU A 147 3.19 15.73 10.06
N PHE A 148 3.79 15.82 11.24
CA PHE A 148 4.80 16.82 11.55
C PHE A 148 6.06 16.12 12.02
N ALA A 149 7.19 16.48 11.41
CA ALA A 149 8.50 15.97 11.78
C ALA A 149 9.46 17.13 12.10
N VAL A 150 10.37 16.91 13.04
CA VAL A 150 11.36 17.89 13.48
C VAL A 150 12.68 17.23 13.84
N ASP A 151 13.79 17.87 13.46
CA ASP A 151 15.13 17.46 13.86
C ASP A 151 15.34 17.81 15.34
N ILE A 152 15.58 16.79 16.16
CA ILE A 152 15.80 16.93 17.62
C ILE A 152 17.27 16.74 18.04
N GLY A 153 18.17 16.68 17.09
CA GLY A 153 19.63 16.63 17.25
C GLY A 153 20.24 15.27 17.01
N HIS A 154 21.55 15.22 16.79
CA HIS A 154 22.34 13.99 16.56
C HIS A 154 21.70 13.03 15.53
N ARG A 155 21.34 13.55 14.34
CA ARG A 155 20.70 12.77 13.28
C ARG A 155 19.42 12.05 13.75
N THR A 156 18.70 12.70 14.65
CA THR A 156 17.49 12.19 15.27
C THR A 156 16.29 13.05 14.86
N VAL A 157 15.26 12.42 14.32
CA VAL A 157 13.99 13.04 13.95
C VAL A 157 12.89 12.51 14.85
N GLY A 158 12.17 13.43 15.50
CA GLY A 158 10.90 13.12 16.16
C GLY A 158 9.75 13.45 15.23
N TYR A 159 8.67 12.66 15.24
CA TYR A 159 7.51 12.92 14.42
C TYR A 159 6.20 12.51 15.10
N VAL A 160 5.13 13.16 14.67
CA VAL A 160 3.74 12.83 15.05
C VAL A 160 2.90 12.74 13.79
N TYR A 161 2.03 11.74 13.73
CA TYR A 161 1.10 11.50 12.63
C TYR A 161 -0.31 11.38 13.20
N ALA A 162 -1.27 12.06 12.59
CA ALA A 162 -2.68 12.01 12.97
C ALA A 162 -3.56 11.91 11.75
N ALA A 163 -4.50 10.96 11.76
CA ALA A 163 -5.37 10.68 10.64
C ALA A 163 -6.76 10.24 11.09
N PRO A 164 -7.86 10.87 10.63
CA PRO A 164 -9.19 10.30 10.79
C PRO A 164 -9.32 8.93 10.09
N VAL A 165 -8.60 8.72 8.99
CA VAL A 165 -8.39 7.41 8.35
C VAL A 165 -6.95 7.34 7.84
N GLY A 166 -6.27 6.21 8.10
CA GLY A 166 -4.87 6.01 7.71
C GLY A 166 -4.26 4.72 8.24
N ALA A 167 -2.92 4.62 8.20
CA ALA A 167 -2.21 3.42 8.62
C ALA A 167 -1.47 3.63 9.96
N PRO A 168 -1.76 2.83 11.00
CA PRO A 168 -0.97 2.83 12.24
C PRO A 168 0.43 2.23 12.02
N ALA A 169 1.30 2.36 13.01
CA ALA A 169 2.61 1.73 13.02
C ALA A 169 2.51 0.21 13.26
N LEU A 170 1.87 -0.50 12.32
CA LEU A 170 1.66 -1.94 12.35
C LEU A 170 1.78 -2.52 10.95
N GLY A 171 2.66 -3.47 10.78
CA GLY A 171 2.89 -4.12 9.49
C GLY A 171 3.93 -3.45 8.59
N PRO A 172 4.21 -4.06 7.45
CA PRO A 172 5.04 -3.51 6.38
C PRO A 172 4.32 -2.38 5.64
N VAL A 173 4.97 -1.82 4.63
CA VAL A 173 4.30 -0.98 3.62
C VAL A 173 3.12 -1.74 3.03
N ALA A 174 1.94 -1.13 2.98
CA ALA A 174 0.75 -1.72 2.39
C ALA A 174 0.97 -2.08 0.91
N PHE A 175 0.40 -3.20 0.47
CA PHE A 175 0.68 -3.75 -0.86
C PHE A 175 0.46 -2.77 -2.03
N PRO A 176 -0.50 -1.82 -2.01
CA PRO A 176 -0.66 -0.87 -3.11
C PRO A 176 0.54 0.07 -3.31
N HIS A 177 1.34 0.29 -2.25
CA HIS A 177 2.52 1.16 -2.24
C HIS A 177 3.84 0.40 -2.16
N ARG A 178 3.81 -0.91 -1.99
CA ARG A 178 5.02 -1.73 -1.87
C ARG A 178 5.69 -1.91 -3.23
N ALA A 179 6.94 -1.50 -3.35
CA ALA A 179 7.67 -1.51 -4.62
C ALA A 179 7.72 -2.90 -5.28
N SER A 180 7.83 -3.97 -4.49
CA SER A 180 7.85 -5.36 -4.97
C SER A 180 6.48 -5.87 -5.47
N ALA A 181 5.37 -5.18 -5.10
CA ALA A 181 4.01 -5.51 -5.53
C ALA A 181 3.51 -4.65 -6.70
N ALA A 182 4.27 -3.63 -7.13
CA ALA A 182 3.82 -2.56 -8.03
C ALA A 182 3.27 -3.02 -9.41
N GLU A 183 3.58 -4.25 -9.82
CA GLU A 183 3.14 -4.84 -11.09
C GLU A 183 2.14 -5.99 -10.91
N ILE A 184 1.65 -6.23 -9.69
CA ILE A 184 0.70 -7.29 -9.36
C ILE A 184 -0.61 -6.63 -8.88
N PRO A 185 -1.69 -6.64 -9.68
CA PRO A 185 -2.91 -5.88 -9.37
C PRO A 185 -3.75 -6.46 -8.24
N GLN A 186 -3.62 -7.77 -7.97
CA GLN A 186 -4.37 -8.44 -6.90
C GLN A 186 -3.68 -8.32 -5.55
N ALA A 187 -4.48 -8.24 -4.48
CA ALA A 187 -3.99 -8.27 -3.10
C ALA A 187 -3.20 -9.56 -2.81
N PRO A 188 -2.22 -9.54 -1.89
CA PRO A 188 -1.64 -10.78 -1.40
C PRO A 188 -2.69 -11.57 -0.60
N LEU A 189 -2.65 -12.88 -0.65
CA LEU A 189 -3.52 -13.73 0.18
C LEU A 189 -3.28 -13.51 1.69
N GLY A 190 -2.05 -13.13 2.04
CA GLY A 190 -1.64 -12.80 3.41
C GLY A 190 -2.04 -11.40 3.87
N HIS A 191 -2.78 -10.62 3.09
CA HIS A 191 -3.13 -9.24 3.38
C HIS A 191 -3.70 -9.05 4.81
N HIS A 192 -4.70 -9.84 5.20
CA HIS A 192 -5.32 -9.79 6.54
C HIS A 192 -4.43 -10.29 7.69
N LEU A 193 -3.24 -10.84 7.39
CA LEU A 193 -2.23 -11.23 8.37
C LEU A 193 -1.08 -10.24 8.47
N GLN A 194 -0.91 -9.36 7.47
CA GLN A 194 0.31 -8.60 7.27
C GLN A 194 0.09 -7.09 7.24
N ASP A 195 -0.82 -6.58 6.43
CA ASP A 195 -0.96 -5.16 6.12
C ASP A 195 -2.40 -4.63 5.96
N SER A 196 -3.43 -5.35 6.44
CA SER A 196 -4.83 -4.92 6.31
C SER A 196 -5.19 -3.65 7.10
N THR A 197 -4.44 -3.33 8.15
CA THR A 197 -4.70 -2.13 8.97
C THR A 197 -4.35 -0.81 8.30
N HIS A 198 -4.01 -0.80 7.00
CA HIS A 198 -3.62 0.43 6.29
C HIS A 198 -4.77 1.43 6.03
N ILE A 199 -6.02 1.06 6.32
CA ILE A 199 -7.22 1.92 6.29
C ILE A 199 -7.91 1.85 7.66
N ALA A 200 -7.17 2.09 8.74
CA ALA A 200 -7.73 2.14 10.08
C ALA A 200 -8.31 3.53 10.38
N ALA A 201 -9.38 3.58 11.20
CA ALA A 201 -9.96 4.83 11.64
C ALA A 201 -9.25 5.41 12.88
N SER A 202 -9.30 6.74 13.04
CA SER A 202 -8.84 7.46 14.24
C SER A 202 -7.38 7.14 14.63
N VAL A 203 -6.44 7.22 13.68
CA VAL A 203 -5.03 6.87 13.91
C VAL A 203 -4.26 8.05 14.51
N PHE A 204 -3.50 7.77 15.57
CA PHE A 204 -2.51 8.69 16.11
C PHE A 204 -1.21 7.94 16.37
N THR A 205 -0.10 8.44 15.82
CA THR A 205 1.24 7.82 15.95
C THR A 205 2.24 8.85 16.44
N ILE A 206 3.12 8.42 17.34
CA ILE A 206 4.33 9.14 17.73
C ILE A 206 5.52 8.25 17.42
N GLY A 207 6.56 8.81 16.83
CA GLY A 207 7.76 8.07 16.54
C GLY A 207 9.03 8.89 16.61
N VAL A 208 10.13 8.17 16.64
CA VAL A 208 11.49 8.71 16.58
C VAL A 208 12.34 7.84 15.66
N LYS A 209 13.17 8.47 14.84
CA LYS A 209 14.17 7.80 14.02
C LYS A 209 15.52 8.43 14.28
N GLN A 210 16.52 7.60 14.58
CA GLN A 210 17.91 7.98 14.73
C GLN A 210 18.78 7.10 13.84
N ASP A 211 19.50 7.73 12.92
CA ASP A 211 20.29 7.05 11.90
C ASP A 211 19.47 5.97 11.16
N GLU A 212 19.89 4.72 11.22
CA GLU A 212 19.21 3.59 10.60
C GLU A 212 18.06 2.98 11.41
N PHE A 213 17.86 3.38 12.68
CA PHE A 213 16.85 2.78 13.56
C PHE A 213 15.70 3.73 13.84
N GLY A 214 14.50 3.18 13.87
CA GLY A 214 13.30 3.91 14.25
C GLY A 214 12.39 3.11 15.17
N VAL A 215 11.60 3.83 15.99
CA VAL A 215 10.55 3.25 16.81
C VAL A 215 9.32 4.14 16.73
N ALA A 216 8.13 3.54 16.57
CA ALA A 216 6.87 4.24 16.56
C ALA A 216 5.81 3.48 17.36
N ILE A 217 4.91 4.22 18.00
CA ILE A 217 3.76 3.70 18.77
C ILE A 217 2.51 4.36 18.23
N SER A 218 1.44 3.56 18.02
CA SER A 218 0.15 4.07 17.57
C SER A 218 -0.98 3.67 18.49
N GLY A 219 -1.97 4.58 18.65
CA GLY A 219 -3.33 4.27 19.08
C GLY A 219 -4.26 4.47 17.88
N PHE A 220 -5.24 3.59 17.70
CA PHE A 220 -6.16 3.62 16.57
C PHE A 220 -7.45 2.85 16.87
N HIS A 221 -8.44 2.92 15.97
CA HIS A 221 -9.58 2.03 15.99
C HIS A 221 -9.26 0.75 15.23
N GLY A 222 -9.34 -0.39 15.91
CA GLY A 222 -8.86 -1.68 15.39
C GLY A 222 -9.76 -2.34 14.38
N ARG A 223 -11.03 -1.94 14.33
CA ARG A 223 -12.00 -2.54 13.41
C ARG A 223 -11.70 -2.15 11.97
N GLU A 224 -11.70 -3.13 11.09
CA GLU A 224 -11.60 -2.91 9.65
C GLU A 224 -12.87 -2.22 9.12
N PRO A 225 -12.77 -1.40 8.03
CA PRO A 225 -13.91 -0.74 7.42
C PRO A 225 -15.01 -1.73 7.06
N ASP A 226 -16.28 -1.33 7.25
CA ASP A 226 -17.39 -2.23 6.99
C ASP A 226 -17.78 -2.28 5.50
N ASN A 227 -18.32 -3.42 5.06
CA ASN A 227 -18.79 -3.60 3.69
C ASN A 227 -20.11 -2.86 3.36
N ASN A 228 -20.74 -2.18 4.33
CA ASN A 228 -22.05 -1.57 4.16
C ASN A 228 -21.97 -0.26 3.41
N ASN A 229 -20.97 0.56 3.71
CA ASN A 229 -20.76 1.86 3.07
C ASN A 229 -19.27 2.16 2.89
N ARG A 230 -18.76 2.00 1.70
CA ARG A 230 -17.36 2.29 1.34
C ARG A 230 -17.14 3.72 0.84
N TRP A 231 -18.09 4.62 1.09
CA TRP A 231 -18.04 6.00 0.61
C TRP A 231 -17.78 7.02 1.70
N ASP A 232 -17.83 6.63 2.95
CA ASP A 232 -17.57 7.48 4.11
C ASP A 232 -16.28 7.09 4.84
N ILE A 233 -16.01 7.73 5.92
CA ILE A 233 -14.92 7.43 6.85
C ILE A 233 -15.54 6.80 8.08
N ASP A 234 -15.15 5.59 8.38
CA ASP A 234 -15.57 4.91 9.60
C ASP A 234 -15.11 5.67 10.84
N LYS A 235 -15.91 5.59 11.87
CA LYS A 235 -15.63 6.25 13.14
C LYS A 235 -15.42 5.20 14.21
N GLY A 236 -14.45 5.44 15.07
CA GLY A 236 -14.20 4.58 16.21
C GLY A 236 -13.35 5.26 17.27
N SER A 237 -13.40 4.69 18.47
CA SER A 237 -12.55 5.10 19.57
C SER A 237 -11.13 4.54 19.40
N LEU A 238 -10.18 5.08 20.14
CA LEU A 238 -8.83 4.52 20.25
C LEU A 238 -8.89 3.29 21.16
N ASP A 239 -9.23 2.14 20.62
CA ASP A 239 -9.43 0.87 21.33
C ASP A 239 -8.31 -0.15 21.06
N SER A 240 -7.42 0.19 20.15
CA SER A 240 -6.32 -0.65 19.67
C SER A 240 -5.00 0.09 19.73
N TRP A 241 -3.90 -0.66 19.78
CA TRP A 241 -2.57 -0.08 19.85
C TRP A 241 -1.54 -0.93 19.08
N SER A 242 -0.45 -0.30 18.69
CA SER A 242 0.69 -1.01 18.09
C SER A 242 2.01 -0.35 18.43
N ILE A 243 3.08 -1.12 18.27
CA ILE A 243 4.47 -0.66 18.29
C ILE A 243 5.22 -1.27 17.12
N ARG A 244 6.07 -0.47 16.46
CA ARG A 244 6.92 -0.89 15.35
C ARG A 244 8.35 -0.39 15.54
N GLY A 245 9.30 -1.31 15.40
CA GLY A 245 10.72 -1.01 15.19
C GLY A 245 11.06 -1.07 13.71
N THR A 246 11.88 -0.16 13.21
CA THR A 246 12.39 -0.12 11.83
C THR A 246 13.91 -0.13 11.81
N TRP A 247 14.48 -0.65 10.72
CA TRP A 247 15.91 -0.72 10.49
C TRP A 247 16.23 -0.55 9.01
N ASP A 248 16.91 0.53 8.66
CA ASP A 248 17.27 0.94 7.31
C ASP A 248 18.81 1.01 7.17
N PRO A 249 19.52 -0.14 7.10
CA PRO A 249 21.00 -0.22 7.20
C PRO A 249 21.71 0.39 6.00
N SER A 250 21.00 0.64 4.93
CA SER A 250 21.50 1.32 3.73
C SER A 250 20.33 1.83 2.88
N PRO A 251 20.56 2.69 1.90
CA PRO A 251 19.48 3.15 1.00
C PRO A 251 18.74 2.03 0.26
N ASN A 252 19.34 0.85 0.14
CA ASN A 252 18.77 -0.28 -0.58
C ASN A 252 17.91 -1.22 0.27
N TRP A 253 17.95 -1.10 1.58
CA TRP A 253 17.29 -2.02 2.50
C TRP A 253 16.38 -1.28 3.47
N SER A 254 15.21 -1.84 3.73
CA SER A 254 14.33 -1.42 4.83
C SER A 254 13.76 -2.66 5.51
N GLY A 255 13.78 -2.67 6.82
CA GLY A 255 13.26 -3.75 7.64
C GLY A 255 12.33 -3.23 8.75
N GLN A 256 11.35 -4.04 9.15
CA GLN A 256 10.50 -3.74 10.30
C GLN A 256 10.14 -5.01 11.07
N ILE A 257 9.88 -4.81 12.35
CA ILE A 257 9.14 -5.73 13.21
C ILE A 257 8.09 -4.93 13.96
N SER A 258 6.88 -5.43 14.02
CA SER A 258 5.80 -4.76 14.74
C SER A 258 4.87 -5.76 15.43
N THR A 259 4.24 -5.28 16.50
CA THR A 259 3.17 -6.01 17.18
C THR A 259 2.09 -5.04 17.60
N GLY A 260 0.84 -5.50 17.66
CA GLY A 260 -0.29 -4.68 18.09
C GLY A 260 -1.50 -5.52 18.48
N HIS A 261 -2.29 -4.95 19.38
CA HIS A 261 -3.58 -5.47 19.79
C HIS A 261 -4.67 -4.77 18.98
N LEU A 262 -5.50 -5.55 18.32
CA LEU A 262 -6.67 -5.09 17.55
C LEU A 262 -7.93 -5.56 18.29
N ASN A 263 -8.77 -4.62 18.64
CA ASN A 263 -10.03 -4.88 19.32
C ASN A 263 -11.10 -5.22 18.28
N ASP A 264 -11.59 -6.46 18.28
CA ASP A 264 -12.68 -6.98 17.45
C ASP A 264 -12.57 -6.52 15.96
N PRO A 265 -11.44 -6.79 15.26
CA PRO A 265 -11.16 -6.17 13.97
C PRO A 265 -12.07 -6.64 12.84
N GLU A 266 -12.56 -7.87 12.89
CA GLU A 266 -13.38 -8.49 11.85
C GLU A 266 -14.85 -8.54 12.27
N ALA A 267 -15.73 -7.93 11.49
CA ALA A 267 -17.16 -7.86 11.81
C ALA A 267 -17.86 -9.23 11.96
N ASN A 268 -17.39 -10.22 11.19
CA ASN A 268 -17.98 -11.56 11.14
C ASN A 268 -17.21 -12.63 11.92
N GLU A 269 -16.09 -12.26 12.52
CA GLU A 269 -15.22 -13.13 13.31
C GLU A 269 -14.89 -12.46 14.65
N PRO A 270 -15.82 -12.48 15.63
CA PRO A 270 -15.64 -11.76 16.88
C PRO A 270 -14.40 -12.20 17.64
N GLY A 271 -13.78 -11.25 18.31
CA GLY A 271 -12.65 -11.45 19.21
C GLY A 271 -11.42 -10.65 18.81
N ASP A 272 -10.67 -10.32 19.84
CA ASP A 272 -9.45 -9.52 19.69
C ASP A 272 -8.34 -10.31 19.02
N ILE A 273 -7.50 -9.60 18.29
CA ILE A 273 -6.32 -10.16 17.60
C ILE A 273 -5.06 -9.50 18.17
N GLN A 274 -4.10 -10.32 18.59
CA GLN A 274 -2.72 -9.91 18.72
C GLN A 274 -2.00 -10.19 17.41
N ARG A 275 -1.70 -9.12 16.65
CA ARG A 275 -0.96 -9.23 15.37
C ARG A 275 0.51 -8.97 15.58
N THR A 276 1.37 -9.82 15.00
CA THR A 276 2.82 -9.61 14.94
C THR A 276 3.29 -9.78 13.49
N THR A 277 4.11 -8.86 13.01
CA THR A 277 4.66 -8.94 11.65
C THR A 277 6.15 -8.65 11.64
N ALA A 278 6.84 -9.21 10.67
CA ALA A 278 8.22 -8.87 10.36
C ALA A 278 8.40 -8.82 8.84
N SER A 279 9.17 -7.87 8.35
CA SER A 279 9.46 -7.78 6.92
C SER A 279 10.83 -7.18 6.65
N VAL A 280 11.36 -7.55 5.47
CA VAL A 280 12.56 -6.95 4.89
C VAL A 280 12.25 -6.66 3.42
N SER A 281 12.54 -5.44 2.99
CA SER A 281 12.41 -4.98 1.61
C SER A 281 13.77 -4.55 1.07
N TYR A 282 13.98 -4.81 -0.21
CA TYR A 282 15.22 -4.52 -0.94
C TYR A 282 14.91 -3.84 -2.27
N PHE A 283 15.72 -2.85 -2.64
CA PHE A 283 15.67 -2.25 -3.98
C PHE A 283 17.09 -1.93 -4.47
N LYS A 284 17.43 -2.42 -5.64
CA LYS A 284 18.64 -2.05 -6.37
C LYS A 284 18.54 -2.45 -7.83
N ASP A 285 19.10 -1.63 -8.74
CA ASP A 285 19.22 -1.91 -10.16
C ASP A 285 17.88 -2.37 -10.78
N ASP A 286 16.80 -1.63 -10.49
CA ASP A 286 15.43 -1.92 -10.94
C ASP A 286 14.82 -3.24 -10.42
N LEU A 287 15.45 -3.90 -9.46
CA LEU A 287 14.93 -5.05 -8.75
C LEU A 287 14.37 -4.60 -7.39
N ALA A 288 13.05 -4.75 -7.21
CA ALA A 288 12.39 -4.66 -5.93
C ALA A 288 12.05 -6.05 -5.41
N ALA A 289 12.32 -6.33 -4.15
CA ALA A 289 11.98 -7.60 -3.51
C ALA A 289 11.55 -7.36 -2.05
N SER A 290 10.60 -8.16 -1.57
CA SER A 290 10.19 -8.13 -0.16
C SER A 290 9.93 -9.54 0.34
N VAL A 291 10.28 -9.76 1.62
CA VAL A 291 9.92 -10.95 2.39
C VAL A 291 9.16 -10.49 3.61
N ILE A 292 7.99 -11.07 3.82
CA ILE A 292 7.06 -10.65 4.87
C ILE A 292 6.53 -11.89 5.59
N TRP A 293 6.49 -11.81 6.91
CA TRP A 293 5.82 -12.78 7.76
C TRP A 293 4.79 -12.05 8.61
N GLY A 294 3.62 -12.65 8.79
CA GLY A 294 2.57 -12.18 9.67
C GLY A 294 1.98 -13.32 10.49
N TRP A 295 1.60 -13.02 11.72
CA TRP A 295 0.97 -13.93 12.66
C TRP A 295 -0.12 -13.21 13.43
N ASN A 296 -1.33 -13.78 13.39
CA ASN A 296 -2.45 -13.35 14.20
C ASN A 296 -2.73 -14.42 15.26
N HIS A 297 -2.77 -14.01 16.51
CA HIS A 297 -3.16 -14.82 17.66
C HIS A 297 -4.52 -14.37 18.15
N LYS A 298 -5.50 -15.28 18.15
CA LYS A 298 -6.81 -15.17 18.80
C LYS A 298 -6.85 -16.15 19.98
N SER A 299 -7.77 -15.97 20.91
CA SER A 299 -7.99 -16.94 21.99
C SER A 299 -8.41 -18.32 21.49
N THR A 300 -8.93 -18.42 20.28
CA THR A 300 -9.49 -19.63 19.66
C THR A 300 -8.57 -20.25 18.60
N SER A 301 -7.67 -19.47 18.00
CA SER A 301 -6.87 -19.92 16.86
C SER A 301 -5.60 -19.13 16.65
N ASP A 302 -4.64 -19.74 16.00
CA ASP A 302 -3.42 -19.11 15.46
C ASP A 302 -3.41 -19.21 13.94
N THR A 303 -3.25 -18.07 13.29
CA THR A 303 -3.08 -17.99 11.84
C THR A 303 -1.76 -17.32 11.50
N ASN A 304 -1.13 -17.68 10.40
CA ASN A 304 0.12 -17.07 9.98
C ASN A 304 0.28 -17.13 8.46
N GLY A 305 1.10 -16.24 7.95
CA GLY A 305 1.39 -16.14 6.53
C GLY A 305 2.82 -15.71 6.26
N PHE A 306 3.42 -16.36 5.30
CA PHE A 306 4.70 -15.97 4.71
C PHE A 306 4.49 -15.56 3.27
N LEU A 307 5.13 -14.47 2.87
CA LEU A 307 5.13 -13.93 1.52
C LEU A 307 6.56 -13.59 1.12
N ALA A 308 6.94 -13.97 -0.11
CA ALA A 308 8.11 -13.45 -0.80
C ALA A 308 7.68 -12.96 -2.18
N GLU A 309 7.94 -11.69 -2.50
CA GLU A 309 7.54 -11.13 -3.79
C GLU A 309 8.62 -10.27 -4.41
N THR A 310 8.56 -10.12 -5.72
CA THR A 310 9.53 -9.37 -6.50
C THR A 310 8.90 -8.71 -7.72
N ALA A 311 9.41 -7.55 -8.09
CA ALA A 311 9.21 -6.89 -9.37
C ALA A 311 10.59 -6.50 -9.92
N TYR A 312 10.88 -6.91 -11.15
CA TYR A 312 12.14 -6.63 -11.82
C TYR A 312 11.91 -5.99 -13.18
N ARG A 313 12.34 -4.75 -13.33
CA ARG A 313 12.36 -4.06 -14.61
C ARG A 313 13.66 -4.37 -15.35
N PHE A 314 13.65 -5.38 -16.21
CA PHE A 314 14.86 -5.84 -16.90
C PHE A 314 15.25 -5.00 -18.13
N ASN A 315 14.42 -4.05 -18.51
CA ASN A 315 14.74 -2.96 -19.45
C ASN A 315 13.72 -1.82 -19.32
N ALA A 316 13.87 -0.76 -20.10
CA ALA A 316 13.08 0.47 -19.97
C ALA A 316 11.54 0.30 -20.01
N SER A 317 11.03 -0.83 -20.52
CA SER A 317 9.59 -1.02 -20.77
C SER A 317 9.04 -2.36 -20.31
N ASN A 318 9.86 -3.25 -19.75
CA ASN A 318 9.44 -4.63 -19.50
C ASN A 318 9.75 -5.05 -18.06
N TYR A 319 8.76 -5.68 -17.41
CA TYR A 319 8.82 -6.10 -16.02
C TYR A 319 8.48 -7.59 -15.89
N LEU A 320 9.20 -8.28 -15.03
CA LEU A 320 8.87 -9.61 -14.55
C LEU A 320 8.45 -9.51 -13.08
N THR A 321 7.47 -10.29 -12.69
CA THR A 321 7.00 -10.36 -11.31
C THR A 321 6.88 -11.78 -10.83
N GLY A 322 7.07 -11.96 -9.53
CA GLY A 322 6.85 -13.22 -8.85
C GLY A 322 6.36 -13.00 -7.44
N ARG A 323 5.48 -13.88 -6.94
CA ARG A 323 5.02 -13.91 -5.55
C ARG A 323 4.85 -15.34 -5.10
N LEU A 324 5.46 -15.70 -3.99
CA LEU A 324 5.28 -16.96 -3.29
C LEU A 324 4.58 -16.68 -1.96
N GLU A 325 3.52 -17.42 -1.67
CA GLU A 325 2.78 -17.31 -0.43
C GLU A 325 2.55 -18.67 0.20
N ILE A 326 2.69 -18.75 1.53
CA ILE A 326 2.41 -19.94 2.32
C ILE A 326 1.62 -19.49 3.55
N LEU A 327 0.36 -19.93 3.66
CA LEU A 327 -0.60 -19.35 4.60
C LEU A 327 -1.35 -20.45 5.34
N LYS A 328 -1.60 -20.19 6.63
CA LYS A 328 -2.61 -20.88 7.43
C LYS A 328 -3.65 -19.84 7.84
N LYS A 329 -4.85 -19.96 7.32
CA LYS A 329 -6.00 -19.09 7.61
C LYS A 329 -7.08 -19.88 8.34
N GLU A 330 -7.92 -19.19 9.12
CA GLU A 330 -8.96 -19.80 9.93
C GLU A 330 -10.06 -20.46 9.07
N GLU A 331 -10.41 -19.81 7.96
CA GLU A 331 -11.49 -20.23 7.05
C GLU A 331 -11.15 -21.43 6.17
N PHE A 332 -9.88 -21.82 6.15
CA PHE A 332 -9.39 -22.94 5.34
C PHE A 332 -8.70 -23.99 6.21
N ALA A 333 -9.19 -25.23 6.14
CA ALA A 333 -8.69 -26.33 6.97
C ALA A 333 -7.19 -26.61 6.80
N ASN A 334 -6.65 -26.32 5.62
CA ASN A 334 -5.30 -26.70 5.21
C ASN A 334 -4.41 -25.51 4.88
N THR A 335 -3.09 -25.73 4.95
CA THR A 335 -2.10 -24.75 4.51
C THR A 335 -2.24 -24.47 3.02
N ILE A 336 -2.40 -23.21 2.68
CA ILE A 336 -2.49 -22.71 1.30
C ILE A 336 -1.08 -22.36 0.84
N LYS A 337 -0.73 -22.79 -0.37
CA LYS A 337 0.50 -22.38 -1.07
C LYS A 337 0.09 -21.77 -2.40
N ALA A 338 0.62 -20.60 -2.71
CA ALA A 338 0.37 -19.91 -3.97
C ALA A 338 1.68 -19.44 -4.60
N LEU A 339 1.79 -19.61 -5.91
CA LEU A 339 2.92 -19.11 -6.70
C LEU A 339 2.36 -18.30 -7.88
N THR A 340 2.64 -17.01 -7.87
CA THR A 340 2.29 -16.09 -8.96
C THR A 340 3.52 -15.79 -9.80
N ALA A 341 3.38 -15.81 -11.12
CA ALA A 341 4.37 -15.32 -12.07
C ALA A 341 3.68 -14.40 -13.08
N GLY A 342 4.29 -13.27 -13.39
CA GLY A 342 3.67 -12.27 -14.24
C GLY A 342 4.66 -11.50 -15.10
N TYR A 343 4.10 -10.81 -16.10
CA TYR A 343 4.83 -9.95 -17.02
C TYR A 343 4.00 -8.71 -17.32
N THR A 344 4.67 -7.56 -17.35
CA THR A 344 4.09 -6.27 -17.76
C THR A 344 4.98 -5.61 -18.81
N LYS A 345 4.34 -4.96 -19.79
CA LYS A 345 5.02 -4.17 -20.82
C LYS A 345 4.43 -2.77 -20.89
N ASP A 346 5.27 -1.75 -20.76
CA ASP A 346 4.91 -0.37 -21.04
C ASP A 346 4.76 -0.19 -22.56
N LEU A 347 3.61 0.33 -22.97
CA LEU A 347 3.28 0.64 -24.35
C LEU A 347 3.25 2.14 -24.62
N TYR A 348 3.05 2.93 -23.57
CA TYR A 348 2.95 4.38 -23.61
C TYR A 348 3.74 5.00 -22.48
N ARG A 349 4.53 6.00 -22.80
CA ARG A 349 5.25 6.83 -21.82
C ARG A 349 5.15 8.29 -22.23
N SER A 350 4.63 9.11 -21.35
CA SER A 350 4.71 10.56 -21.43
C SER A 350 5.49 11.11 -20.23
N ARG A 351 5.59 12.42 -20.12
CA ARG A 351 6.16 13.07 -18.95
C ARG A 351 5.38 12.72 -17.67
N ASP A 352 4.06 12.60 -17.76
CA ASP A 352 3.17 12.52 -16.60
C ASP A 352 2.58 11.13 -16.38
N LEU A 353 2.53 10.29 -17.40
CA LEU A 353 1.83 9.00 -17.37
C LEU A 353 2.62 7.89 -18.03
N LEU A 354 2.52 6.70 -17.44
CA LEU A 354 2.93 5.42 -17.99
C LEU A 354 1.69 4.55 -18.21
N GLY A 355 1.55 4.02 -19.42
CA GLY A 355 0.50 3.07 -19.78
C GLY A 355 1.11 1.74 -20.21
N GLY A 356 0.58 0.63 -19.73
CA GLY A 356 1.08 -0.70 -20.04
C GLY A 356 -0.01 -1.77 -20.05
N VAL A 357 0.37 -2.93 -20.53
CA VAL A 357 -0.45 -4.14 -20.50
C VAL A 357 0.34 -5.26 -19.85
N GLY A 358 -0.36 -6.14 -19.18
CA GLY A 358 0.29 -7.26 -18.51
C GLY A 358 -0.65 -8.40 -18.20
N GLY A 359 -0.10 -9.42 -17.59
CA GLY A 359 -0.85 -10.54 -17.06
C GLY A 359 -0.02 -11.34 -16.10
N ASN A 360 -0.71 -12.09 -15.25
CA ASN A 360 -0.08 -13.04 -14.36
C ASN A 360 -0.90 -14.32 -14.24
N VAL A 361 -0.25 -15.36 -13.80
CA VAL A 361 -0.85 -16.66 -13.48
C VAL A 361 -0.48 -17.00 -12.05
N THR A 362 -1.47 -17.34 -11.25
CA THR A 362 -1.27 -17.89 -9.91
C THR A 362 -1.66 -19.35 -9.87
N ALA A 363 -0.72 -20.21 -9.47
CA ALA A 363 -0.96 -21.60 -9.19
C ALA A 363 -1.12 -21.81 -7.69
N TYR A 364 -2.25 -22.36 -7.28
CA TYR A 364 -2.53 -22.66 -5.87
C TYR A 364 -2.38 -24.16 -5.58
N ARG A 365 -2.13 -24.43 -4.31
CA ARG A 365 -2.19 -25.77 -3.76
C ARG A 365 -2.70 -25.74 -2.34
N SER A 366 -3.81 -26.47 -2.11
CA SER A 366 -4.35 -26.76 -0.78
C SER A 366 -4.81 -28.22 -0.82
N ASP A 367 -4.14 -29.12 -0.12
CA ASP A 367 -4.30 -30.59 -0.23
C ASP A 367 -4.28 -31.07 -1.69
N ASP A 368 -5.39 -31.69 -2.14
CA ASP A 368 -5.54 -32.22 -3.50
C ASP A 368 -6.03 -31.18 -4.51
N HIS A 369 -6.46 -29.98 -4.06
CA HIS A 369 -6.86 -28.89 -4.94
C HIS A 369 -5.65 -28.16 -5.52
N ARG A 370 -5.66 -27.97 -6.85
CA ARG A 370 -4.59 -27.27 -7.59
C ARG A 370 -5.20 -26.32 -8.62
N PRO A 371 -5.99 -25.34 -8.18
CA PRO A 371 -6.59 -24.37 -9.10
C PRO A 371 -5.57 -23.39 -9.65
N LEU A 372 -5.98 -22.70 -10.73
CA LEU A 372 -5.23 -21.62 -11.37
C LEU A 372 -6.09 -20.38 -11.46
N SER A 373 -5.47 -19.23 -11.28
CA SER A 373 -6.05 -17.93 -11.56
C SER A 373 -5.24 -17.23 -12.65
N PHE A 374 -5.91 -16.59 -13.60
CA PHE A 374 -5.33 -15.87 -14.72
C PHE A 374 -5.79 -14.43 -14.67
N TYR A 375 -4.85 -13.51 -14.65
CA TYR A 375 -5.11 -12.08 -14.78
C TYR A 375 -4.56 -11.58 -16.11
N ALA A 376 -5.37 -10.80 -16.82
CA ALA A 376 -4.94 -9.92 -17.89
C ALA A 376 -5.34 -8.48 -17.50
N PHE A 377 -4.45 -7.51 -17.70
CA PHE A 377 -4.73 -6.15 -17.27
C PHE A 377 -4.14 -5.08 -18.18
N VAL A 378 -4.78 -3.91 -18.14
CA VAL A 378 -4.23 -2.64 -18.60
C VAL A 378 -3.85 -1.84 -17.36
N ARG A 379 -2.62 -1.34 -17.29
CA ARG A 379 -2.13 -0.50 -16.20
C ARG A 379 -1.96 0.93 -16.67
N LEU A 380 -2.37 1.88 -15.84
CA LEU A 380 -2.06 3.30 -15.96
C LEU A 380 -1.49 3.77 -14.63
N ARG A 381 -0.33 4.44 -14.64
CA ARG A 381 0.25 5.05 -13.43
C ARG A 381 0.91 6.39 -13.74
N THR A 382 1.12 7.20 -12.72
CA THR A 382 1.95 8.41 -12.85
C THR A 382 3.37 8.03 -13.26
N ALA A 383 3.95 8.82 -14.14
CA ALA A 383 5.39 8.77 -14.42
C ALA A 383 6.11 9.73 -13.47
N GLY A 384 7.28 9.35 -13.00
CA GLY A 384 8.18 10.30 -12.36
C GLY A 384 8.56 11.36 -13.39
N GLY A 385 8.30 12.64 -13.09
CA GLY A 385 8.78 13.73 -13.93
C GLY A 385 10.30 13.61 -14.02
N GLY A 386 10.81 13.13 -15.13
CA GLY A 386 12.26 13.04 -15.37
C GLY A 386 12.87 14.43 -15.16
N MET A 387 13.84 14.51 -14.27
CA MET A 387 14.74 15.66 -14.16
C MET A 387 15.55 15.78 -15.45
#